data_0c9b02aece36ead47f3dabc636cace23
#
_entry.id   0c9b02aece36ead47f3dabc636cace23
#
_cell.length_a   1.000
_cell.length_b   1.000
_cell.length_c   1.000
_cell.angle_alpha   90.00
_cell.angle_beta   90.00
_cell.angle_gamma   90.00
#
_symmetry.space_group_name_H-M   'P 1'
#
loop_
_entity.id
_entity.type
_entity.pdbx_description
1 polymer ?
#
loop_
_entity_poly.entity_id
_entity_poly.type
_entity_poly.pdbx_seq_one_letter_code
_entity_poly.pdbx_strand_id
1 'polypeptide(L)'
;MKAEVECRWNGGMSFETEMDGHKIVIDATPEVGGKGLGPRPKPFMLLALAGCTGMDVISILNKMGQKVSWFNVRVESEMTEEHPKHYSSYHIVYEFKASDDLNRKKVDKAIVLSQDRYCGVSEVLKKASPVTHQVDYI
;
A
#
# COMPACT_ATOMS: atom_id res chain seq x y z
N MET A 1 -13.01 -1.45 -19.31
CA MET A 1 -13.56 -0.80 -18.10
C MET A 1 -12.79 0.48 -17.84
N LYS A 2 -13.48 1.58 -17.67
CA LYS A 2 -12.90 2.89 -17.42
C LYS A 2 -12.90 3.18 -15.91
N ALA A 3 -11.80 3.70 -15.39
CA ALA A 3 -11.73 4.22 -14.02
C ALA A 3 -11.39 5.71 -14.07
N GLU A 4 -11.92 6.47 -13.13
CA GLU A 4 -11.74 7.90 -13.07
C GLU A 4 -11.68 8.39 -11.63
N VAL A 5 -10.83 9.33 -11.35
CA VAL A 5 -10.76 10.05 -10.08
C VAL A 5 -10.69 11.55 -10.38
N GLU A 6 -11.53 12.32 -9.74
CA GLU A 6 -11.43 13.78 -9.75
C GLU A 6 -10.70 14.26 -8.51
N CYS A 7 -9.89 15.28 -8.66
CA CYS A 7 -9.15 15.88 -7.54
C CYS A 7 -9.29 17.40 -7.66
N ARG A 8 -10.12 17.97 -6.78
CA ARG A 8 -10.50 19.39 -6.84
C ARG A 8 -9.61 20.22 -5.91
N TRP A 9 -9.06 21.29 -6.44
CA TRP A 9 -8.32 22.28 -5.65
C TRP A 9 -9.24 22.96 -4.63
N ASN A 10 -8.79 22.99 -3.39
CA ASN A 10 -9.55 23.48 -2.25
C ASN A 10 -8.91 24.73 -1.62
N GLY A 11 -8.12 25.47 -2.39
CA GLY A 11 -7.34 26.63 -1.91
C GLY A 11 -5.97 26.22 -1.38
N GLY A 12 -5.02 27.16 -1.38
CA GLY A 12 -3.64 26.90 -0.95
C GLY A 12 -2.99 25.76 -1.73
N MET A 13 -2.50 24.73 -1.02
CA MET A 13 -1.93 23.53 -1.60
C MET A 13 -2.86 22.30 -1.43
N SER A 14 -4.05 22.51 -0.88
CA SER A 14 -4.98 21.45 -0.55
C SER A 14 -5.85 21.05 -1.73
N PHE A 15 -6.07 19.75 -1.88
CA PHE A 15 -7.00 19.15 -2.84
C PHE A 15 -7.90 18.18 -2.11
N GLU A 16 -9.11 17.99 -2.61
CA GLU A 16 -10.00 16.96 -2.08
C GLU A 16 -10.63 16.14 -3.20
N THR A 17 -10.93 14.90 -2.86
CA THR A 17 -11.60 13.95 -3.74
C THR A 17 -12.63 13.15 -2.96
N GLU A 18 -13.56 12.57 -3.68
CA GLU A 18 -14.46 11.55 -3.15
C GLU A 18 -14.20 10.26 -3.92
N MET A 19 -13.77 9.22 -3.19
CA MET A 19 -13.53 7.89 -3.74
C MET A 19 -14.39 6.87 -3.01
N ASP A 20 -15.17 6.09 -3.77
CA ASP A 20 -16.05 5.06 -3.23
C ASP A 20 -16.95 5.58 -2.09
N GLY A 21 -17.44 6.82 -2.22
CA GLY A 21 -18.29 7.48 -1.22
C GLY A 21 -17.54 8.04 -0.01
N HIS A 22 -16.20 8.07 -0.03
CA HIS A 22 -15.38 8.57 1.06
C HIS A 22 -14.61 9.82 0.66
N LYS A 23 -14.69 10.84 1.50
CA LYS A 23 -13.95 12.08 1.31
C LYS A 23 -12.49 11.90 1.73
N ILE A 24 -11.58 12.27 0.85
CA ILE A 24 -10.14 12.26 1.11
C ILE A 24 -9.59 13.67 0.81
N VAL A 25 -8.82 14.19 1.74
CA VAL A 25 -8.11 15.47 1.59
C VAL A 25 -6.61 15.19 1.52
N ILE A 26 -5.93 15.78 0.54
CA ILE A 26 -4.48 15.76 0.44
C ILE A 26 -3.95 17.18 0.52
N ASP A 27 -2.75 17.33 1.06
CA ASP A 27 -2.12 18.64 1.24
C ASP A 27 -0.60 18.49 1.20
N ALA A 28 0.08 19.62 1.22
CA ALA A 28 1.52 19.69 1.39
C ALA A 28 1.85 19.96 2.88
N THR A 29 3.11 19.73 3.24
CA THR A 29 3.61 20.11 4.55
C THR A 29 3.81 21.62 4.63
N PRO A 30 3.83 22.22 5.84
CA PRO A 30 4.04 23.65 6.00
C PRO A 30 5.32 24.19 5.33
N GLU A 31 6.38 23.37 5.29
CA GLU A 31 7.68 23.74 4.70
C GLU A 31 7.58 24.03 3.18
N VAL A 32 6.57 23.47 2.52
CA VAL A 32 6.34 23.68 1.09
C VAL A 32 5.01 24.39 0.80
N GLY A 33 4.51 25.14 1.77
CA GLY A 33 3.34 26.01 1.61
C GLY A 33 1.99 25.37 1.95
N GLY A 34 1.97 24.17 2.47
CA GLY A 34 0.75 23.50 2.91
C GLY A 34 0.33 23.87 4.32
N LYS A 35 -0.81 23.37 4.74
CA LYS A 35 -1.36 23.53 6.09
C LYS A 35 -1.51 22.23 6.84
N GLY A 36 -1.02 21.12 6.26
CA GLY A 36 -1.14 19.80 6.89
C GLY A 36 -2.57 19.33 7.05
N LEU A 37 -3.49 19.71 6.17
CA LEU A 37 -4.91 19.34 6.26
C LEU A 37 -5.18 17.88 5.89
N GLY A 38 -4.20 17.20 5.31
CA GLY A 38 -4.26 15.81 4.94
C GLY A 38 -2.89 15.28 4.57
N PRO A 39 -2.79 13.97 4.24
CA PRO A 39 -1.54 13.37 3.81
C PRO A 39 -1.03 13.96 2.50
N ARG A 40 0.27 13.85 2.27
CA ARG A 40 0.89 14.19 0.98
C ARG A 40 0.52 13.15 -0.07
N PRO A 41 0.53 13.52 -1.38
CA PRO A 41 0.09 12.59 -2.44
C PRO A 41 0.96 11.34 -2.64
N LYS A 42 2.29 11.48 -2.68
CA LYS A 42 3.17 10.34 -2.99
C LYS A 42 3.00 9.14 -2.07
N PRO A 43 2.86 9.27 -0.74
CA PRO A 43 2.65 8.13 0.14
C PRO A 43 1.41 7.29 -0.16
N PHE A 44 0.44 7.82 -0.92
CA PHE A 44 -0.70 7.03 -1.39
C PHE A 44 -0.28 5.86 -2.30
N MET A 45 0.86 5.96 -2.98
CA MET A 45 1.42 4.84 -3.75
C MET A 45 1.78 3.68 -2.82
N LEU A 46 2.37 3.98 -1.66
CA LEU A 46 2.73 2.97 -0.65
C LEU A 46 1.47 2.39 0.00
N LEU A 47 0.50 3.25 0.31
CA LEU A 47 -0.78 2.82 0.87
C LEU A 47 -1.54 1.93 -0.11
N ALA A 48 -1.58 2.29 -1.38
CA ALA A 48 -2.24 1.49 -2.41
C ALA A 48 -1.62 0.10 -2.51
N LEU A 49 -0.29 0.00 -2.50
CA LEU A 49 0.41 -1.28 -2.52
C LEU A 49 0.09 -2.11 -1.27
N ALA A 50 0.23 -1.51 -0.09
CA ALA A 50 -0.04 -2.19 1.18
C ALA A 50 -1.48 -2.71 1.26
N GLY A 51 -2.45 -1.86 0.92
CA GLY A 51 -3.87 -2.21 0.97
C GLY A 51 -4.25 -3.28 -0.04
N CYS A 52 -3.79 -3.13 -1.28
CA CYS A 52 -4.10 -4.08 -2.35
C CYS A 52 -3.58 -5.49 -2.04
N THR A 53 -2.30 -5.62 -1.71
CA THR A 53 -1.72 -6.92 -1.36
C THR A 53 -2.26 -7.45 -0.02
N GLY A 54 -2.49 -6.56 0.96
CA GLY A 54 -3.05 -6.96 2.25
C GLY A 54 -4.43 -7.58 2.13
N MET A 55 -5.31 -7.00 1.34
CA MET A 55 -6.65 -7.54 1.08
C MET A 55 -6.59 -8.90 0.38
N ASP A 56 -5.69 -9.07 -0.59
CA ASP A 56 -5.47 -10.36 -1.24
C ASP A 56 -5.05 -11.42 -0.24
N VAL A 57 -4.02 -11.13 0.54
CA VAL A 57 -3.42 -12.10 1.47
C VAL A 57 -4.42 -12.53 2.52
N ILE A 58 -5.13 -11.60 3.17
CA ILE A 58 -6.11 -11.95 4.19
C ILE A 58 -7.28 -12.75 3.59
N SER A 59 -7.74 -12.41 2.40
CA SER A 59 -8.79 -13.14 1.69
C SER A 59 -8.37 -14.58 1.40
N ILE A 60 -7.15 -14.76 0.89
CA ILE A 60 -6.62 -16.09 0.57
C ILE A 60 -6.41 -16.91 1.84
N LEU A 61 -5.84 -16.34 2.90
CA LEU A 61 -5.64 -17.03 4.17
C LEU A 61 -6.96 -17.48 4.80
N ASN A 62 -8.00 -16.65 4.72
CA ASN A 62 -9.34 -17.02 5.18
C ASN A 62 -9.87 -18.23 4.41
N LYS A 63 -9.71 -18.27 3.09
CA LYS A 63 -10.11 -19.40 2.25
C LYS A 63 -9.29 -20.66 2.54
N MET A 64 -8.05 -20.51 2.99
CA MET A 64 -7.19 -21.61 3.39
C MET A 64 -7.46 -22.08 4.83
N GLY A 65 -8.46 -21.52 5.52
CA GLY A 65 -8.81 -21.87 6.88
C GLY A 65 -7.86 -21.38 7.96
N GLN A 66 -7.02 -20.41 7.64
CA GLN A 66 -6.10 -19.80 8.60
C GLN A 66 -6.81 -18.72 9.42
N LYS A 67 -6.68 -18.79 10.73
CA LYS A 67 -7.29 -17.82 11.64
C LYS A 67 -6.27 -16.75 12.03
N VAL A 68 -6.41 -15.58 11.44
CA VAL A 68 -5.52 -14.46 11.67
C VAL A 68 -6.18 -13.51 12.69
N SER A 69 -5.54 -13.32 13.85
CA SER A 69 -6.06 -12.40 14.87
C SER A 69 -5.54 -10.97 14.69
N TRP A 70 -4.37 -10.83 14.08
CA TRP A 70 -3.76 -9.54 13.81
C TRP A 70 -2.84 -9.65 12.59
N PHE A 71 -2.92 -8.66 11.74
CA PHE A 71 -2.14 -8.59 10.50
C PHE A 71 -1.82 -7.14 10.18
N ASN A 72 -0.58 -6.87 9.85
CA ASN A 72 -0.15 -5.56 9.39
C ASN A 72 0.69 -5.70 8.13
N VAL A 73 0.55 -4.74 7.24
CA VAL A 73 1.39 -4.65 6.04
C VAL A 73 2.09 -3.30 6.08
N ARG A 74 3.41 -3.34 6.10
CA ARG A 74 4.25 -2.16 6.08
C ARG A 74 5.01 -2.13 4.76
N VAL A 75 5.08 -0.99 4.11
CA VAL A 75 5.86 -0.81 2.88
C VAL A 75 6.96 0.19 3.15
N GLU A 76 8.19 -0.25 2.98
CA GLU A 76 9.38 0.58 3.07
C GLU A 76 9.86 0.94 1.67
N SER A 77 10.28 2.18 1.48
CA SER A 77 10.72 2.66 0.18
C SER A 77 11.81 3.71 0.33
N GLU A 78 12.68 3.78 -0.66
CA GLU A 78 13.67 4.83 -0.79
C GLU A 78 13.20 5.87 -1.81
N MET A 79 13.38 7.15 -1.48
CA MET A 79 13.10 8.25 -2.38
C MET A 79 14.38 8.68 -3.09
N THR A 80 14.31 8.95 -4.39
CA THR A 80 15.45 9.49 -5.12
C THR A 80 15.78 10.92 -4.65
N GLU A 81 17.03 11.35 -4.79
CA GLU A 81 17.46 12.69 -4.36
C GLU A 81 17.23 13.76 -5.44
N GLU A 82 17.31 13.37 -6.71
CA GLU A 82 17.16 14.28 -7.85
C GLU A 82 15.73 14.31 -8.39
N HIS A 83 15.31 15.44 -8.91
CA HIS A 83 14.02 15.58 -9.57
C HIS A 83 13.97 14.86 -10.92
N PRO A 84 12.84 14.26 -11.26
CA PRO A 84 11.62 14.13 -10.46
C PRO A 84 11.81 13.12 -9.34
N LYS A 85 11.65 13.57 -8.09
CA LYS A 85 11.81 12.71 -6.91
C LYS A 85 10.69 11.66 -6.86
N HIS A 86 11.09 10.41 -6.81
CA HIS A 86 10.16 9.26 -6.84
C HIS A 86 10.71 8.10 -6.02
N TYR A 87 9.84 7.15 -5.70
CA TYR A 87 10.27 5.92 -5.02
C TYR A 87 11.06 5.04 -5.99
N SER A 88 12.23 4.59 -5.55
CA SER A 88 13.13 3.76 -6.36
C SER A 88 13.01 2.27 -6.07
N SER A 89 12.35 1.90 -4.98
CA SER A 89 12.12 0.51 -4.58
C SER A 89 10.93 0.42 -3.64
N TYR A 90 10.37 -0.78 -3.51
CA TYR A 90 9.27 -1.06 -2.58
C TYR A 90 9.58 -2.37 -1.87
N HIS A 91 9.70 -2.33 -0.56
CA HIS A 91 9.88 -3.52 0.26
C HIS A 91 8.68 -3.71 1.17
N ILE A 92 7.95 -4.81 0.98
CA ILE A 92 6.72 -5.12 1.71
C ILE A 92 7.07 -6.01 2.91
N VAL A 93 6.66 -5.60 4.09
CA VAL A 93 6.81 -6.40 5.31
C VAL A 93 5.40 -6.83 5.75
N TYR A 94 5.14 -8.13 5.67
CA TYR A 94 3.90 -8.73 6.16
C TYR A 94 4.13 -9.19 7.58
N GLU A 95 3.37 -8.65 8.53
CA GLU A 95 3.55 -8.92 9.95
C GLU A 95 2.34 -9.67 10.51
N PHE A 96 2.58 -10.82 11.12
CA PHE A 96 1.55 -11.65 11.76
C PHE A 96 1.92 -11.92 13.21
N LYS A 97 0.93 -12.27 14.04
CA LYS A 97 1.21 -12.73 15.40
C LYS A 97 1.75 -14.14 15.38
N ALA A 98 2.89 -14.35 16.03
CA ALA A 98 3.48 -15.67 16.19
C ALA A 98 2.52 -16.62 16.95
N SER A 99 1.76 -16.08 17.93
CA SER A 99 0.81 -16.85 18.72
C SER A 99 -0.39 -17.39 17.94
N ASP A 100 -0.66 -16.88 16.73
CA ASP A 100 -1.70 -17.43 15.87
C ASP A 100 -1.33 -18.80 15.28
N ASP A 101 -0.05 -19.17 15.35
CA ASP A 101 0.48 -20.44 14.86
C ASP A 101 0.02 -20.77 13.43
N LEU A 102 0.11 -19.78 12.55
CA LEU A 102 -0.30 -19.92 11.16
C LEU A 102 0.60 -20.94 10.43
N ASN A 103 0.02 -21.64 9.46
CA ASN A 103 0.80 -22.48 8.57
C ASN A 103 1.64 -21.59 7.66
N ARG A 104 2.94 -21.55 7.90
CA ARG A 104 3.87 -20.62 7.21
C ARG A 104 3.97 -20.87 5.70
N LYS A 105 3.83 -22.13 5.27
CA LYS A 105 3.78 -22.46 3.83
C LYS A 105 2.53 -21.88 3.16
N LYS A 106 1.40 -21.87 3.86
CA LYS A 106 0.16 -21.25 3.37
C LYS A 106 0.29 -19.74 3.32
N VAL A 107 0.93 -19.13 4.32
CA VAL A 107 1.21 -17.70 4.33
C VAL A 107 2.08 -17.32 3.11
N ASP A 108 3.18 -18.05 2.90
CA ASP A 108 4.07 -17.81 1.75
C ASP A 108 3.33 -17.96 0.42
N LYS A 109 2.48 -18.99 0.30
CA LYS A 109 1.69 -19.21 -0.90
C LYS A 109 0.68 -18.08 -1.15
N ALA A 110 0.03 -17.59 -0.10
CA ALA A 110 -0.91 -16.47 -0.21
C ALA A 110 -0.21 -15.21 -0.72
N ILE A 111 0.99 -14.93 -0.21
CA ILE A 111 1.79 -13.77 -0.63
C ILE A 111 2.23 -13.91 -2.09
N VAL A 112 2.74 -15.07 -2.48
CA VAL A 112 3.14 -15.32 -3.87
C VAL A 112 1.97 -15.15 -4.83
N LEU A 113 0.78 -15.66 -4.47
CA LEU A 113 -0.43 -15.49 -5.28
C LEU A 113 -0.82 -14.02 -5.41
N SER A 114 -0.72 -13.24 -4.34
CA SER A 114 -0.98 -11.80 -4.39
C SER A 114 0.02 -11.11 -5.34
N GLN A 115 1.31 -11.32 -5.12
CA GLN A 115 2.36 -10.62 -5.86
C GLN A 115 2.43 -11.01 -7.34
N ASP A 116 2.21 -12.27 -7.66
CA ASP A 116 2.39 -12.77 -9.04
C ASP A 116 1.10 -12.78 -9.85
N ARG A 117 -0.07 -12.74 -9.20
CA ARG A 117 -1.33 -12.95 -9.91
C ARG A 117 -2.42 -11.92 -9.63
N TYR A 118 -2.57 -11.46 -8.40
CA TYR A 118 -3.77 -10.71 -8.02
C TYR A 118 -3.56 -9.22 -7.73
N CYS A 119 -2.41 -8.81 -7.19
CA CYS A 119 -2.19 -7.41 -6.83
C CYS A 119 -1.89 -6.56 -8.07
N GLY A 120 -2.91 -5.86 -8.58
CA GLY A 120 -2.77 -4.98 -9.73
C GLY A 120 -1.84 -3.80 -9.48
N VAL A 121 -1.74 -3.33 -8.24
CA VAL A 121 -0.82 -2.24 -7.88
C VAL A 121 0.63 -2.72 -7.98
N SER A 122 0.94 -3.89 -7.42
CA SER A 122 2.28 -4.50 -7.54
C SER A 122 2.65 -4.73 -9.00
N GLU A 123 1.70 -5.20 -9.82
CA GLU A 123 1.93 -5.44 -11.26
C GLU A 123 2.41 -4.19 -11.98
N VAL A 124 1.84 -3.04 -11.65
CA VAL A 124 2.25 -1.75 -12.25
C VAL A 124 3.59 -1.29 -11.69
N LEU A 125 3.75 -1.31 -10.37
CA LEU A 125 4.94 -0.77 -9.71
C LEU A 125 6.21 -1.57 -10.06
N LYS A 126 6.14 -2.90 -10.13
CA LYS A 126 7.30 -3.74 -10.44
C LYS A 126 7.82 -3.57 -11.86
N LYS A 127 7.05 -2.97 -12.77
CA LYS A 127 7.52 -2.60 -14.11
C LYS A 127 8.53 -1.46 -14.08
N ALA A 128 8.45 -0.61 -13.07
CA ALA A 128 9.32 0.56 -12.93
C ALA A 128 10.41 0.37 -11.88
N SER A 129 10.19 -0.45 -10.85
CA SER A 129 11.06 -0.54 -9.68
C SER A 129 11.02 -1.94 -9.06
N PRO A 130 12.09 -2.36 -8.35
CA PRO A 130 12.04 -3.61 -7.59
C PRO A 130 10.95 -3.59 -6.52
N VAL A 131 10.19 -4.68 -6.44
CA VAL A 131 9.22 -4.95 -5.37
C VAL A 131 9.63 -6.24 -4.69
N THR A 132 10.03 -6.14 -3.43
CA THR A 132 10.50 -7.27 -2.62
C THR A 132 9.63 -7.41 -1.38
N HIS A 133 9.73 -8.52 -0.67
CA HIS A 133 8.96 -8.72 0.55
C HIS A 133 9.67 -9.60 1.57
N GLN A 134 9.19 -9.53 2.80
CA GLN A 134 9.52 -10.42 3.90
C GLN A 134 8.28 -10.67 4.75
N VAL A 135 8.34 -11.70 5.57
CA VAL A 135 7.28 -12.06 6.51
C VAL A 135 7.87 -12.11 7.91
N ASP A 136 7.27 -11.38 8.84
CA ASP A 136 7.67 -11.34 10.23
C ASP A 136 6.55 -11.94 11.09
N TYR A 137 6.90 -12.82 12.00
CA TYR A 137 5.99 -13.38 13.01
C TYR A 137 6.38 -12.81 14.37
N ILE A 138 5.54 -11.94 14.88
CA ILE A 138 5.81 -11.13 16.08
C ILE A 138 5.15 -11.71 17.32
#